data_21a64ca7a197326a8847276cbdd9b102
#
_entry.id   21a64ca7a197326a8847276cbdd9b102
#
_cell.length_a   1.000
_cell.length_b   1.000
_cell.length_c   1.000
_cell.angle_alpha   90.00
_cell.angle_beta   90.00
_cell.angle_gamma   90.00
#
_symmetry.space_group_name_H-M   'P 1'
#
loop_
_entity.id
_entity.type
_entity.pdbx_description
1 polymer ?
#
loop_
_entity_poly.entity_id
_entity_poly.type
_entity_poly.pdbx_seq_one_letter_code
_entity_poly.pdbx_strand_id
1 'polypeptide(L)'
;GSAWPSMYTEFGVPVSYAGIISMIIALGTVISSLMSDRITIKLGAGRVTAISVATTAAALLGFGLSHSFWLICLIAIPYGLGAGSIDAALNNYVALHYASRHMSWLHCMWGIGASVGPCIMGLAIAHNNNWSAGYRYISYIQIVLTFIVVISLPLWKKRGGAKDEASDGACASETARAVPLREIFRIPGEKAIMLAFFCYSAIEQTTGLWASSYLVFVKGIPAQTAASFAALFYIGIT
;
A
#
# COMPACT_ATOMS: atom_id res chain seq x y z
N GLY A 1 -7.59 -9.53 1.63
CA GLY A 1 -9.01 -9.81 1.95
C GLY A 1 -9.68 -10.72 0.91
N SER A 2 -9.70 -10.36 -0.39
CA SER A 2 -10.50 -11.03 -1.43
C SER A 2 -10.18 -12.52 -1.64
N ALA A 3 -8.94 -12.92 -1.47
CA ALA A 3 -8.52 -14.32 -1.61
C ALA A 3 -8.76 -15.18 -0.36
N TRP A 4 -8.99 -14.55 0.78
CA TRP A 4 -9.02 -15.24 2.07
C TRP A 4 -10.05 -16.36 2.15
N PRO A 5 -11.28 -16.23 1.61
CA PRO A 5 -12.26 -17.32 1.60
C PRO A 5 -11.79 -18.62 0.95
N SER A 6 -10.79 -18.57 0.06
CA SER A 6 -10.20 -19.76 -0.55
C SER A 6 -8.93 -20.20 0.16
N MET A 7 -8.17 -19.27 0.73
CA MET A 7 -6.88 -19.54 1.38
C MET A 7 -7.02 -20.26 2.72
N TYR A 8 -7.98 -19.86 3.58
CA TYR A 8 -8.09 -20.39 4.93
C TYR A 8 -8.42 -21.90 4.94
N THR A 9 -9.20 -22.36 3.97
CA THR A 9 -9.53 -23.79 3.81
C THR A 9 -8.31 -24.60 3.40
N GLU A 10 -7.50 -24.08 2.48
CA GLU A 10 -6.28 -24.76 1.99
C GLU A 10 -5.22 -24.84 3.09
N PHE A 11 -5.09 -23.79 3.92
CA PHE A 11 -4.14 -23.79 5.03
C PHE A 11 -4.64 -24.51 6.28
N GLY A 12 -5.90 -24.89 6.34
CA GLY A 12 -6.50 -25.55 7.52
C GLY A 12 -6.51 -24.66 8.77
N VAL A 13 -6.61 -23.33 8.61
CA VAL A 13 -6.56 -22.35 9.70
C VAL A 13 -7.93 -21.69 9.92
N PRO A 14 -8.21 -21.18 11.12
CA PRO A 14 -9.42 -20.41 11.37
C PRO A 14 -9.55 -19.17 10.50
N VAL A 15 -10.78 -18.77 10.13
CA VAL A 15 -11.06 -17.57 9.34
C VAL A 15 -10.44 -16.31 9.96
N SER A 16 -10.40 -16.23 11.30
CA SER A 16 -9.82 -15.10 12.05
C SER A 16 -8.34 -14.86 11.81
N TYR A 17 -7.60 -15.85 11.28
CA TYR A 17 -6.16 -15.74 11.02
C TYR A 17 -5.81 -14.73 9.91
N ALA A 18 -6.78 -14.29 9.09
CA ALA A 18 -6.62 -13.12 8.23
C ALA A 18 -6.16 -11.88 9.00
N GLY A 19 -6.69 -11.71 10.23
CA GLY A 19 -6.31 -10.62 11.12
C GLY A 19 -4.82 -10.63 11.49
N ILE A 20 -4.21 -11.82 11.66
CA ILE A 20 -2.77 -11.94 11.99
C ILE A 20 -1.93 -11.39 10.85
N ILE A 21 -2.21 -11.80 9.61
CA ILE A 21 -1.49 -11.30 8.42
C ILE A 21 -1.68 -9.79 8.29
N SER A 22 -2.91 -9.31 8.45
CA SER A 22 -3.24 -7.89 8.37
C SER A 22 -2.52 -7.06 9.43
N MET A 23 -2.43 -7.55 10.66
CA MET A 23 -1.70 -6.90 11.76
C MET A 23 -0.19 -6.83 11.49
N ILE A 24 0.39 -7.91 10.97
CA ILE A 24 1.82 -7.92 10.61
C ILE A 24 2.10 -6.87 9.53
N ILE A 25 1.27 -6.82 8.49
CA ILE A 25 1.39 -5.82 7.42
C ILE A 25 1.24 -4.40 8.00
N ALA A 26 0.21 -4.15 8.81
CA ALA A 26 -0.06 -2.85 9.41
C ALA A 26 1.08 -2.37 10.31
N LEU A 27 1.63 -3.24 11.16
CA LEU A 27 2.81 -2.93 11.98
C LEU A 27 4.02 -2.59 11.12
N GLY A 28 4.29 -3.38 10.08
CA GLY A 28 5.36 -3.11 9.11
C GLY A 28 5.17 -1.75 8.43
N THR A 29 3.95 -1.44 8.00
CA THR A 29 3.60 -0.16 7.38
C THR A 29 3.84 1.01 8.34
N VAL A 30 3.39 0.92 9.59
CA VAL A 30 3.60 1.98 10.60
C VAL A 30 5.08 2.21 10.86
N ILE A 31 5.84 1.14 11.11
CA ILE A 31 7.30 1.23 11.38
C ILE A 31 8.00 1.87 10.18
N SER A 32 7.70 1.44 9.00
CA SER A 32 8.32 1.90 7.76
C SER A 32 7.96 3.36 7.47
N SER A 33 6.71 3.77 7.66
CA SER A 33 6.27 5.17 7.48
C SER A 33 6.97 6.11 8.46
N LEU A 34 7.13 5.72 9.73
CA LEU A 34 7.85 6.50 10.73
C LEU A 34 9.35 6.66 10.41
N MET A 35 9.95 5.69 9.72
CA MET A 35 11.35 5.74 9.30
C MET A 35 11.56 6.36 7.93
N SER A 36 10.48 6.54 7.16
CA SER A 36 10.54 6.91 5.74
C SER A 36 11.24 8.25 5.52
N ASP A 37 11.01 9.25 6.35
CA ASP A 37 11.68 10.56 6.23
C ASP A 37 13.19 10.43 6.29
N ARG A 38 13.71 9.68 7.26
CA ARG A 38 15.16 9.47 7.41
C ARG A 38 15.77 8.73 6.23
N ILE A 39 15.04 7.75 5.71
CA ILE A 39 15.48 6.94 4.57
C ILE A 39 15.43 7.77 3.29
N THR A 40 14.37 8.55 3.11
CA THR A 40 14.18 9.43 1.94
C THR A 40 15.21 10.55 1.88
N ILE A 41 15.60 11.14 3.01
CA ILE A 41 16.68 12.14 3.08
C ILE A 41 18.01 11.52 2.63
N LYS A 42 18.31 10.26 3.01
CA LYS A 42 19.59 9.61 2.68
C LYS A 42 19.64 9.06 1.25
N LEU A 43 18.58 8.43 0.79
CA LEU A 43 18.55 7.70 -0.48
C LEU A 43 17.89 8.47 -1.62
N GLY A 44 17.06 9.46 -1.30
CA GLY A 44 16.16 10.17 -2.23
C GLY A 44 14.86 9.41 -2.47
N ALA A 45 13.76 10.14 -2.70
CA ALA A 45 12.42 9.57 -2.87
C ALA A 45 12.34 8.54 -3.99
N GLY A 46 12.98 8.78 -5.13
CA GLY A 46 12.97 7.85 -6.26
C GLY A 46 13.57 6.47 -5.95
N ARG A 47 14.71 6.44 -5.24
CA ARG A 47 15.34 5.16 -4.86
C ARG A 47 14.53 4.43 -3.80
N VAL A 48 13.99 5.14 -2.83
CA VAL A 48 13.08 4.55 -1.81
C VAL A 48 11.88 3.93 -2.50
N THR A 49 11.25 4.63 -3.42
CA THR A 49 10.13 4.11 -4.21
C THR A 49 10.52 2.85 -4.98
N ALA A 50 11.65 2.85 -5.70
CA ALA A 50 12.10 1.70 -6.49
C ALA A 50 12.33 0.46 -5.61
N ILE A 51 13.04 0.61 -4.49
CA ILE A 51 13.32 -0.48 -3.54
C ILE A 51 12.01 -1.01 -2.94
N SER A 52 11.11 -0.11 -2.54
CA SER A 52 9.83 -0.48 -1.93
C SER A 52 8.93 -1.24 -2.90
N VAL A 53 8.81 -0.77 -4.16
CA VAL A 53 8.03 -1.48 -5.19
C VAL A 53 8.64 -2.86 -5.48
N ALA A 54 9.96 -2.96 -5.59
CA ALA A 54 10.65 -4.23 -5.77
C ALA A 54 10.40 -5.20 -4.62
N THR A 55 10.47 -4.72 -3.37
CA THR A 55 10.24 -5.52 -2.17
C THR A 55 8.79 -6.03 -2.11
N THR A 56 7.82 -5.17 -2.40
CA THR A 56 6.40 -5.57 -2.42
C THR A 56 6.09 -6.52 -3.58
N ALA A 57 6.70 -6.34 -4.75
CA ALA A 57 6.58 -7.25 -5.88
C ALA A 57 7.12 -8.66 -5.54
N ALA A 58 8.31 -8.73 -4.94
CA ALA A 58 8.89 -9.99 -4.48
C ALA A 58 8.03 -10.67 -3.41
N ALA A 59 7.48 -9.90 -2.46
CA ALA A 59 6.60 -10.42 -1.43
C ALA A 59 5.29 -10.97 -2.02
N LEU A 60 4.67 -10.29 -2.98
CA LEU A 60 3.47 -10.79 -3.68
C LEU A 60 3.75 -12.07 -4.46
N LEU A 61 4.92 -12.16 -5.11
CA LEU A 61 5.34 -13.39 -5.76
C LEU A 61 5.50 -14.52 -4.72
N GLY A 62 6.12 -14.20 -3.60
CA GLY A 62 6.26 -15.13 -2.48
C GLY A 62 4.91 -15.61 -1.93
N PHE A 63 3.90 -14.74 -1.82
CA PHE A 63 2.54 -15.15 -1.47
C PHE A 63 1.96 -16.12 -2.50
N GLY A 64 2.14 -15.84 -3.80
CA GLY A 64 1.68 -16.70 -4.88
C GLY A 64 2.42 -18.04 -5.01
N LEU A 65 3.56 -18.21 -4.38
CA LEU A 65 4.34 -19.46 -4.36
C LEU A 65 4.26 -20.20 -3.01
N SER A 66 3.65 -19.56 -2.01
CA SER A 66 3.57 -20.11 -0.66
C SER A 66 2.43 -21.11 -0.52
N HIS A 67 2.71 -22.24 0.14
CA HIS A 67 1.75 -23.26 0.51
C HIS A 67 1.59 -23.38 2.05
N SER A 68 2.14 -22.43 2.81
CA SER A 68 2.10 -22.43 4.27
C SER A 68 1.66 -21.08 4.82
N PHE A 69 0.73 -21.10 5.79
CA PHE A 69 0.28 -19.91 6.50
C PHE A 69 1.44 -19.14 7.16
N TRP A 70 2.34 -19.85 7.83
CA TRP A 70 3.47 -19.22 8.53
C TRP A 70 4.47 -18.56 7.57
N LEU A 71 4.64 -19.15 6.38
CA LEU A 71 5.48 -18.55 5.36
C LEU A 71 4.86 -17.24 4.83
N ILE A 72 3.54 -17.18 4.67
CA ILE A 72 2.82 -15.95 4.32
C ILE A 72 3.01 -14.89 5.42
N CYS A 73 2.91 -15.26 6.70
CA CYS A 73 3.18 -14.34 7.81
C CYS A 73 4.60 -13.76 7.76
N LEU A 74 5.59 -14.59 7.47
CA LEU A 74 6.99 -14.14 7.34
C LEU A 74 7.17 -13.17 6.16
N ILE A 75 6.58 -13.48 5.00
CA ILE A 75 6.65 -12.64 3.80
C ILE A 75 5.80 -11.35 3.97
N ALA A 76 4.79 -11.35 4.83
CA ALA A 76 3.99 -10.17 5.15
C ALA A 76 4.82 -9.06 5.80
N ILE A 77 5.93 -9.38 6.48
CA ILE A 77 6.83 -8.39 7.09
C ILE A 77 7.47 -7.48 6.02
N PRO A 78 8.25 -7.98 5.06
CA PRO A 78 8.83 -7.14 4.01
C PRO A 78 7.76 -6.47 3.13
N TYR A 79 6.60 -7.11 2.93
CA TYR A 79 5.49 -6.49 2.24
C TYR A 79 5.00 -5.22 2.95
N GLY A 80 4.75 -5.28 4.25
CA GLY A 80 4.31 -4.13 5.05
C GLY A 80 5.35 -3.01 5.10
N LEU A 81 6.63 -3.37 5.28
CA LEU A 81 7.73 -2.39 5.26
C LEU A 81 7.84 -1.66 3.91
N GLY A 82 7.71 -2.37 2.80
CA GLY A 82 7.72 -1.78 1.47
C GLY A 82 6.50 -0.87 1.24
N ALA A 83 5.31 -1.33 1.60
CA ALA A 83 4.07 -0.57 1.41
C ALA A 83 4.08 0.77 2.16
N GLY A 84 4.52 0.80 3.42
CA GLY A 84 4.57 2.04 4.20
C GLY A 84 5.64 3.02 3.71
N SER A 85 6.80 2.53 3.28
CA SER A 85 7.86 3.39 2.76
C SER A 85 7.48 4.07 1.45
N ILE A 86 6.80 3.37 0.53
CA ILE A 86 6.40 3.95 -0.76
C ILE A 86 5.34 5.02 -0.56
N ASP A 87 4.33 4.75 0.27
CA ASP A 87 3.25 5.68 0.54
C ASP A 87 3.78 6.99 1.13
N ALA A 88 4.56 6.91 2.20
CA ALA A 88 5.14 8.08 2.84
C ALA A 88 6.10 8.85 1.90
N ALA A 89 6.96 8.15 1.14
CA ALA A 89 7.92 8.80 0.24
C ALA A 89 7.24 9.52 -0.93
N LEU A 90 6.22 8.91 -1.55
CA LEU A 90 5.49 9.51 -2.67
C LEU A 90 4.64 10.70 -2.22
N ASN A 91 3.89 10.55 -1.12
CA ASN A 91 3.08 11.63 -0.57
C ASN A 91 3.95 12.85 -0.23
N ASN A 92 5.07 12.65 0.46
CA ASN A 92 6.02 13.71 0.77
C ASN A 92 6.60 14.34 -0.50
N TYR A 93 7.03 13.54 -1.46
CA TYR A 93 7.60 14.04 -2.71
C TYR A 93 6.59 14.88 -3.51
N VAL A 94 5.34 14.42 -3.63
CA VAL A 94 4.28 15.15 -4.33
C VAL A 94 3.93 16.43 -3.58
N ALA A 95 3.82 16.39 -2.25
CA ALA A 95 3.52 17.58 -1.43
C ALA A 95 4.57 18.68 -1.60
N LEU A 96 5.86 18.32 -1.69
CA LEU A 96 6.97 19.28 -1.80
C LEU A 96 7.18 19.83 -3.22
N HIS A 97 6.88 19.03 -4.26
CA HIS A 97 7.30 19.36 -5.63
C HIS A 97 6.14 19.68 -6.59
N TYR A 98 4.88 19.40 -6.19
CA TYR A 98 3.73 19.53 -7.07
C TYR A 98 2.57 20.30 -6.42
N ALA A 99 1.60 20.72 -7.24
CA ALA A 99 0.38 21.36 -6.76
C ALA A 99 -0.59 20.34 -6.16
N SER A 100 -1.49 20.79 -5.26
CA SER A 100 -2.46 19.95 -4.54
C SER A 100 -3.28 19.00 -5.44
N ARG A 101 -3.60 19.43 -6.66
CA ARG A 101 -4.31 18.57 -7.65
C ARG A 101 -3.58 17.27 -7.96
N HIS A 102 -2.25 17.24 -7.92
CA HIS A 102 -1.47 16.04 -8.18
C HIS A 102 -1.54 15.04 -7.00
N MET A 103 -1.73 15.56 -5.79
CA MET A 103 -2.00 14.73 -4.62
C MET A 103 -3.34 13.99 -4.79
N SER A 104 -4.38 14.70 -5.25
CA SER A 104 -5.68 14.07 -5.52
C SER A 104 -5.56 12.99 -6.62
N TRP A 105 -4.76 13.23 -7.66
CA TRP A 105 -4.51 12.22 -8.68
C TRP A 105 -3.76 11.00 -8.14
N LEU A 106 -2.81 11.20 -7.23
CA LEU A 106 -2.10 10.10 -6.58
C LEU A 106 -3.08 9.19 -5.82
N HIS A 107 -3.99 9.78 -5.05
CA HIS A 107 -5.01 9.02 -4.32
C HIS A 107 -6.04 8.37 -5.24
N CYS A 108 -6.43 9.04 -6.35
CA CYS A 108 -7.29 8.43 -7.36
C CYS A 108 -6.64 7.19 -7.98
N MET A 109 -5.34 7.25 -8.34
CA MET A 109 -4.61 6.08 -8.85
C MET A 109 -4.51 4.96 -7.82
N TRP A 110 -4.37 5.31 -6.53
CA TRP A 110 -4.44 4.33 -5.44
C TRP A 110 -5.79 3.60 -5.42
N GLY A 111 -6.92 4.34 -5.49
CA GLY A 111 -8.26 3.77 -5.49
C GLY A 111 -8.53 2.88 -6.71
N ILE A 112 -8.05 3.28 -7.90
CA ILE A 112 -8.11 2.44 -9.11
C ILE A 112 -7.35 1.12 -8.87
N GLY A 113 -6.12 1.18 -8.33
CA GLY A 113 -5.33 0.00 -8.00
C GLY A 113 -6.01 -0.91 -6.98
N ALA A 114 -6.59 -0.32 -5.92
CA ALA A 114 -7.33 -1.04 -4.88
C ALA A 114 -8.60 -1.74 -5.43
N SER A 115 -9.22 -1.17 -6.47
CA SER A 115 -10.38 -1.77 -7.16
C SER A 115 -9.97 -2.88 -8.13
N VAL A 116 -8.90 -2.68 -8.89
CA VAL A 116 -8.41 -3.66 -9.89
C VAL A 116 -7.88 -4.93 -9.23
N GLY A 117 -7.22 -4.82 -8.07
CA GLY A 117 -6.67 -5.96 -7.35
C GLY A 117 -7.68 -7.07 -7.06
N PRO A 118 -8.80 -6.79 -6.36
CA PRO A 118 -9.87 -7.77 -6.13
C PRO A 118 -10.50 -8.32 -7.41
N CYS A 119 -10.61 -7.52 -8.49
CA CYS A 119 -11.10 -8.00 -9.78
C CYS A 119 -10.18 -9.05 -10.39
N ILE A 120 -8.87 -8.80 -10.41
CA ILE A 120 -7.87 -9.77 -10.89
C ILE A 120 -7.94 -11.06 -10.03
N MET A 121 -8.07 -10.92 -8.73
CA MET A 121 -8.19 -12.06 -7.83
C MET A 121 -9.48 -12.85 -8.11
N GLY A 122 -10.61 -12.18 -8.30
CA GLY A 122 -11.88 -12.81 -8.66
C GLY A 122 -11.79 -13.60 -9.96
N LEU A 123 -11.18 -13.03 -11.00
CA LEU A 123 -10.94 -13.70 -12.28
C LEU A 123 -10.01 -14.91 -12.13
N ALA A 124 -8.95 -14.81 -11.33
CA ALA A 124 -8.03 -15.92 -11.11
C ALA A 124 -8.71 -17.09 -10.38
N ILE A 125 -9.56 -16.81 -9.41
CA ILE A 125 -10.35 -17.82 -8.70
C ILE A 125 -11.36 -18.45 -9.68
N ALA A 126 -12.01 -17.66 -10.55
CA ALA A 126 -12.98 -18.16 -11.51
C ALA A 126 -12.40 -19.13 -12.54
N HIS A 127 -11.24 -18.77 -13.12
CA HIS A 127 -10.64 -19.55 -14.20
C HIS A 127 -9.90 -20.80 -13.72
N ASN A 128 -9.16 -20.69 -12.59
CA ASN A 128 -8.24 -21.75 -12.16
C ASN A 128 -8.60 -22.30 -10.76
N ASN A 129 -9.64 -21.81 -10.12
CA ASN A 129 -9.95 -22.06 -8.70
C ASN A 129 -8.71 -21.90 -7.79
N ASN A 130 -7.79 -20.99 -8.17
CA ASN A 130 -6.46 -20.86 -7.57
C ASN A 130 -6.15 -19.40 -7.24
N TRP A 131 -6.25 -19.06 -5.96
CA TRP A 131 -5.90 -17.75 -5.42
C TRP A 131 -4.42 -17.38 -5.64
N SER A 132 -3.53 -18.39 -5.66
CA SER A 132 -2.09 -18.25 -5.89
C SER A 132 -1.79 -17.61 -7.25
N ALA A 133 -2.57 -17.96 -8.31
CA ALA A 133 -2.45 -17.35 -9.63
C ALA A 133 -2.76 -15.84 -9.60
N GLY A 134 -3.75 -15.41 -8.80
CA GLY A 134 -4.08 -14.00 -8.63
C GLY A 134 -2.91 -13.19 -8.07
N TYR A 135 -2.25 -13.67 -7.03
CA TYR A 135 -1.05 -13.03 -6.48
C TYR A 135 0.11 -12.98 -7.49
N ARG A 136 0.32 -14.05 -8.27
CA ARG A 136 1.34 -14.08 -9.32
C ARG A 136 1.07 -13.06 -10.42
N TYR A 137 -0.17 -12.93 -10.89
CA TYR A 137 -0.53 -11.93 -11.91
C TYR A 137 -0.27 -10.50 -11.41
N ILE A 138 -0.69 -10.17 -10.20
CA ILE A 138 -0.44 -8.86 -9.59
C ILE A 138 1.07 -8.63 -9.42
N SER A 139 1.83 -9.66 -8.99
CA SER A 139 3.28 -9.58 -8.87
C SER A 139 3.96 -9.28 -10.20
N TYR A 140 3.56 -9.93 -11.30
CA TYR A 140 4.14 -9.66 -12.62
C TYR A 140 3.89 -8.23 -13.08
N ILE A 141 2.68 -7.69 -12.87
CA ILE A 141 2.38 -6.28 -13.15
C ILE A 141 3.30 -5.37 -12.33
N GLN A 142 3.50 -5.70 -11.06
CA GLN A 142 4.33 -4.90 -10.16
C GLN A 142 5.83 -5.01 -10.46
N ILE A 143 6.31 -6.15 -10.96
CA ILE A 143 7.67 -6.31 -11.48
C ILE A 143 7.90 -5.40 -12.69
N VAL A 144 6.97 -5.37 -13.64
CA VAL A 144 7.04 -4.46 -14.80
C VAL A 144 7.07 -3.00 -14.32
N LEU A 145 6.21 -2.64 -13.36
CA LEU A 145 6.21 -1.31 -12.75
C LEU A 145 7.55 -1.00 -12.08
N THR A 146 8.16 -1.95 -11.40
CA THR A 146 9.50 -1.81 -10.81
C THR A 146 10.54 -1.43 -11.85
N PHE A 147 10.56 -2.12 -13.00
CA PHE A 147 11.46 -1.78 -14.10
C PHE A 147 11.23 -0.37 -14.62
N ILE A 148 9.97 0.03 -14.80
CA ILE A 148 9.62 1.40 -15.24
C ILE A 148 10.13 2.43 -14.23
N VAL A 149 9.93 2.20 -12.93
CA VAL A 149 10.40 3.10 -11.87
C VAL A 149 11.92 3.17 -11.86
N VAL A 150 12.62 2.05 -11.98
CA VAL A 150 14.10 2.02 -12.03
C VAL A 150 14.64 2.78 -13.23
N ILE A 151 14.06 2.61 -14.42
CA ILE A 151 14.44 3.35 -15.63
C ILE A 151 14.16 4.85 -15.46
N SER A 152 13.11 5.22 -14.73
CA SER A 152 12.75 6.63 -14.49
C SER A 152 13.64 7.34 -13.45
N LEU A 153 14.47 6.63 -12.69
CA LEU A 153 15.31 7.21 -11.62
C LEU A 153 16.15 8.44 -12.05
N PRO A 154 16.73 8.51 -13.27
CA PRO A 154 17.46 9.70 -13.71
C PRO A 154 16.58 10.96 -13.80
N LEU A 155 15.27 10.80 -14.09
CA LEU A 155 14.32 11.90 -14.21
C LEU A 155 14.01 12.55 -12.84
N TRP A 156 14.03 11.76 -11.77
CA TRP A 156 13.79 12.24 -10.40
C TRP A 156 14.93 13.16 -9.92
N LYS A 157 16.17 12.88 -10.32
CA LYS A 157 17.33 13.72 -10.00
C LYS A 157 17.29 15.09 -10.67
N LYS A 158 16.84 15.16 -11.95
CA LYS A 158 16.78 16.43 -12.68
C LYS A 158 15.79 17.43 -12.08
N ARG A 159 14.71 16.97 -11.46
CA ARG A 159 13.72 17.86 -10.86
C ARG A 159 14.07 18.31 -9.44
N GLY A 160 14.80 17.51 -8.68
CA GLY A 160 15.31 17.90 -7.36
C GLY A 160 16.37 19.00 -7.43
N GLY A 161 17.25 18.98 -8.45
CA GLY A 161 18.28 20.00 -8.63
C GLY A 161 17.82 21.30 -9.28
N ALA A 162 16.72 21.30 -10.04
CA ALA A 162 16.24 22.50 -10.73
C ALA A 162 15.56 23.54 -9.82
N LYS A 163 15.23 23.18 -8.57
CA LYS A 163 14.69 24.14 -7.59
C LYS A 163 15.76 24.77 -6.70
N ASP A 164 16.92 24.13 -6.56
CA ASP A 164 18.04 24.71 -5.81
C ASP A 164 18.72 25.88 -6.57
N GLU A 165 18.59 25.91 -7.91
CA GLU A 165 19.14 27.02 -8.73
C GLU A 165 18.15 28.18 -8.97
N ALA A 166 16.86 28.00 -8.71
CA ALA A 166 15.83 29.03 -8.99
C ALA A 166 15.36 29.78 -7.72
N SER A 167 15.90 29.50 -6.54
CA SER A 167 15.53 30.20 -5.30
C SER A 167 16.66 30.99 -4.66
N ASP A 168 17.46 31.71 -5.47
CA ASP A 168 18.34 32.75 -4.98
C ASP A 168 17.53 34.05 -4.76
N GLY A 169 16.60 34.04 -3.85
CA GLY A 169 15.81 35.20 -3.48
C GLY A 169 14.70 34.88 -2.48
N ALA A 170 15.03 35.04 -1.18
CA ALA A 170 14.10 35.12 -0.06
C ALA A 170 13.31 33.83 0.31
N CYS A 171 13.71 33.32 1.40
CA CYS A 171 13.33 32.14 2.20
C CYS A 171 14.27 30.95 2.00
N ALA A 172 15.51 31.18 2.44
CA ALA A 172 16.52 30.14 2.58
C ALA A 172 16.07 29.04 3.56
N SER A 173 16.21 27.82 3.05
CA SER A 173 16.72 26.66 3.81
C SER A 173 16.44 26.67 5.31
N GLU A 174 15.21 26.49 5.73
CA GLU A 174 15.00 25.58 6.83
C GLU A 174 15.24 24.17 6.24
N THR A 175 16.46 23.68 6.41
CA THR A 175 16.78 22.27 6.28
C THR A 175 15.58 21.50 6.82
N ALA A 176 14.95 20.71 5.97
CA ALA A 176 13.77 19.91 6.30
C ALA A 176 14.13 18.94 7.44
N ARG A 177 14.17 19.47 8.65
CA ARG A 177 14.41 18.73 9.88
C ARG A 177 13.10 18.04 10.19
N ALA A 178 13.10 16.72 10.17
CA ALA A 178 11.94 15.95 10.57
C ALA A 178 11.40 16.50 11.90
N VAL A 179 10.20 17.08 11.87
CA VAL A 179 9.57 17.66 13.05
C VAL A 179 9.33 16.54 14.04
N PRO A 180 9.81 16.62 15.30
CA PRO A 180 9.60 15.56 16.25
C PRO A 180 8.10 15.41 16.54
N LEU A 181 7.61 14.17 16.61
CA LEU A 181 6.19 13.85 16.85
C LEU A 181 5.59 14.64 18.02
N ARG A 182 6.40 14.93 19.04
CA ARG A 182 5.96 15.71 20.23
C ARG A 182 5.51 17.13 19.86
N GLU A 183 6.10 17.75 18.84
CA GLU A 183 5.73 19.09 18.40
C GLU A 183 4.46 19.06 17.56
N ILE A 184 4.26 18.03 16.76
CA ILE A 184 3.05 17.82 15.96
C ILE A 184 1.82 17.74 16.88
N PHE A 185 1.89 16.98 17.97
CA PHE A 185 0.79 16.86 18.95
C PHE A 185 0.45 18.17 19.70
N ARG A 186 1.26 19.21 19.57
CA ARG A 186 1.00 20.54 20.15
C ARG A 186 0.22 21.47 19.22
N ILE A 187 0.10 21.11 17.93
CA ILE A 187 -0.65 21.91 16.96
C ILE A 187 -2.14 21.85 17.31
N PRO A 188 -2.83 23.00 17.48
CA PRO A 188 -4.25 23.01 17.78
C PRO A 188 -5.05 22.34 16.65
N GLY A 189 -5.94 21.40 17.01
CA GLY A 189 -6.78 20.66 16.05
C GLY A 189 -6.16 19.37 15.53
N GLU A 190 -4.83 19.17 15.60
CA GLU A 190 -4.14 18.01 15.05
C GLU A 190 -4.67 16.68 15.60
N LYS A 191 -4.93 16.60 16.91
CA LYS A 191 -5.47 15.41 17.55
C LYS A 191 -6.85 15.00 17.00
N ALA A 192 -7.70 15.99 16.68
CA ALA A 192 -9.02 15.73 16.12
C ALA A 192 -8.91 15.22 14.68
N ILE A 193 -8.00 15.78 13.87
CA ILE A 193 -7.70 15.34 12.52
C ILE A 193 -7.16 13.91 12.53
N MET A 194 -6.18 13.62 13.40
CA MET A 194 -5.62 12.28 13.56
C MET A 194 -6.68 11.25 13.97
N LEU A 195 -7.57 11.60 14.90
CA LEU A 195 -8.65 10.72 15.33
C LEU A 195 -9.65 10.47 14.19
N ALA A 196 -10.04 11.51 13.47
CA ALA A 196 -10.95 11.38 12.33
C ALA A 196 -10.34 10.48 11.24
N PHE A 197 -9.06 10.67 10.91
CA PHE A 197 -8.35 9.84 9.95
C PHE A 197 -8.21 8.39 10.42
N PHE A 198 -7.95 8.18 11.71
CA PHE A 198 -7.92 6.84 12.32
C PHE A 198 -9.27 6.13 12.17
N CYS A 199 -10.37 6.80 12.50
CA CYS A 199 -11.72 6.22 12.37
C CYS A 199 -12.05 5.88 10.92
N TYR A 200 -11.73 6.79 9.99
CA TYR A 200 -11.89 6.55 8.56
C TYR A 200 -11.10 5.31 8.10
N SER A 201 -9.81 5.28 8.41
CA SER A 201 -8.94 4.17 8.03
C SER A 201 -9.36 2.84 8.66
N ALA A 202 -9.86 2.86 9.90
CA ALA A 202 -10.35 1.67 10.57
C ALA A 202 -11.57 1.06 9.84
N ILE A 203 -12.52 1.89 9.41
CA ILE A 203 -13.70 1.44 8.63
C ILE A 203 -13.24 0.88 7.28
N GLU A 204 -12.39 1.59 6.57
CA GLU A 204 -11.86 1.19 5.26
C GLU A 204 -11.14 -0.16 5.33
N GLN A 205 -10.19 -0.30 6.25
CA GLN A 205 -9.39 -1.53 6.41
C GLN A 205 -10.25 -2.72 6.86
N THR A 206 -11.20 -2.50 7.77
CA THR A 206 -12.11 -3.55 8.24
C THR A 206 -12.99 -4.04 7.10
N THR A 207 -13.57 -3.13 6.32
CA THR A 207 -14.40 -3.48 5.18
C THR A 207 -13.57 -4.20 4.09
N GLY A 208 -12.41 -3.65 3.74
CA GLY A 208 -11.51 -4.25 2.75
C GLY A 208 -11.02 -5.66 3.13
N LEU A 209 -10.82 -5.91 4.43
CA LEU A 209 -10.38 -7.22 4.91
C LEU A 209 -11.51 -8.24 4.93
N TRP A 210 -12.70 -7.85 5.43
CA TRP A 210 -13.75 -8.80 5.78
C TRP A 210 -14.91 -8.88 4.81
N ALA A 211 -15.09 -7.90 3.89
CA ALA A 211 -16.24 -7.84 2.99
C ALA A 211 -16.43 -9.14 2.20
N SER A 212 -15.38 -9.64 1.55
CA SER A 212 -15.47 -10.89 0.78
C SER A 212 -15.79 -12.09 1.67
N SER A 213 -15.19 -12.18 2.85
CA SER A 213 -15.44 -13.27 3.79
C SER A 213 -16.88 -13.24 4.30
N TYR A 214 -17.40 -12.06 4.64
CA TYR A 214 -18.78 -11.88 5.05
C TYR A 214 -19.79 -12.31 3.96
N LEU A 215 -19.53 -11.90 2.72
CA LEU A 215 -20.41 -12.25 1.60
C LEU A 215 -20.42 -13.75 1.32
N VAL A 216 -19.27 -14.41 1.45
CA VAL A 216 -19.18 -15.88 1.27
C VAL A 216 -19.84 -16.62 2.41
N PHE A 217 -19.45 -16.33 3.67
CA PHE A 217 -19.84 -17.17 4.81
C PHE A 217 -21.24 -16.86 5.35
N VAL A 218 -21.68 -15.60 5.28
CA VAL A 218 -22.98 -15.19 5.84
C VAL A 218 -24.06 -15.14 4.76
N LYS A 219 -23.69 -14.70 3.54
CA LYS A 219 -24.66 -14.54 2.44
C LYS A 219 -24.63 -15.70 1.43
N GLY A 220 -23.68 -16.63 1.53
CA GLY A 220 -23.57 -17.77 0.62
C GLY A 220 -23.20 -17.41 -0.82
N ILE A 221 -22.62 -16.22 -1.03
CA ILE A 221 -22.24 -15.74 -2.36
C ILE A 221 -20.96 -16.43 -2.80
N PRO A 222 -20.83 -16.88 -4.06
CA PRO A 222 -19.58 -17.48 -4.56
C PRO A 222 -18.37 -16.55 -4.38
N ALA A 223 -17.21 -17.11 -4.02
CA ALA A 223 -15.98 -16.34 -3.71
C ALA A 223 -15.57 -15.37 -4.83
N GLN A 224 -15.76 -15.77 -6.08
CA GLN A 224 -15.54 -14.92 -7.26
C GLN A 224 -16.40 -13.66 -7.23
N THR A 225 -17.71 -13.82 -7.05
CA THR A 225 -18.67 -12.70 -7.01
C THR A 225 -18.42 -11.82 -5.79
N ALA A 226 -18.09 -12.42 -4.65
CA ALA A 226 -17.75 -11.71 -3.42
C ALA A 226 -16.49 -10.83 -3.60
N ALA A 227 -15.48 -11.31 -4.32
CA ALA A 227 -14.30 -10.53 -4.66
C ALA A 227 -14.62 -9.33 -5.56
N SER A 228 -15.52 -9.52 -6.55
CA SER A 228 -15.99 -8.43 -7.42
C SER A 228 -16.78 -7.36 -6.65
N PHE A 229 -17.62 -7.75 -5.70
CA PHE A 229 -18.33 -6.80 -4.84
C PHE A 229 -17.38 -6.03 -3.91
N ALA A 230 -16.30 -6.66 -3.42
CA ALA A 230 -15.27 -5.95 -2.68
C ALA A 230 -14.56 -4.88 -3.54
N ALA A 231 -14.42 -5.11 -4.85
CA ALA A 231 -13.89 -4.09 -5.77
C ALA A 231 -14.79 -2.86 -5.88
N LEU A 232 -16.13 -3.05 -5.89
CA LEU A 232 -17.10 -1.95 -5.94
C LEU A 232 -17.00 -1.02 -4.72
N PHE A 233 -16.66 -1.55 -3.55
CA PHE A 233 -16.41 -0.75 -2.36
C PHE A 233 -15.27 0.24 -2.59
N TYR A 234 -14.18 -0.19 -3.18
CA TYR A 234 -13.05 0.70 -3.49
C TYR A 234 -13.35 1.70 -4.61
N ILE A 235 -14.18 1.35 -5.59
CA ILE A 235 -14.68 2.31 -6.59
C ILE A 235 -15.48 3.43 -5.91
N GLY A 236 -16.27 3.10 -4.88
CA GLY A 236 -17.04 4.10 -4.14
C GLY A 236 -16.20 5.05 -3.28
N ILE A 237 -14.97 4.68 -2.94
CA ILE A 237 -14.02 5.52 -2.18
C ILE A 237 -13.20 6.43 -3.12
N THR A 238 -13.00 6.03 -4.38
CA THR A 238 -12.22 6.75 -5.40
C THR A 238 -12.98 7.90 -6.01
#